data_0ace18f46ec861dc79f216fe16f87266
#
_entry.id   0ace18f46ec861dc79f216fe16f87266
#
_cell.length_a   1.000
_cell.length_b   1.000
_cell.length_c   1.000
_cell.angle_alpha   90.00
_cell.angle_beta   90.00
_cell.angle_gamma   90.00
#
_symmetry.space_group_name_H-M   'P 1'
#
loop_
_entity.id
_entity.type
_entity.pdbx_description
1 polymer ?
#
loop_
_entity_poly.entity_id
_entity_poly.type
_entity_poly.pdbx_seq_one_letter_code
_entity_poly.pdbx_strand_id
1 'polypeptide(L)'
;MRLKPVLAAPLFAPWNCWGSIIWIFISFHQPVGDVFGAWRTIEALYREDLLRAVGVSNFSPDRLMDMALSSTIRPQVNQVEINPFCQQKDALPVMASLGILPEAWAPFAEGRNGLFSNAVLAGIAAKHNASIAQIVLA
;
A
#
# COMPACT_ATOMS: atom_id res chain seq x y z
N MET A 1 13.21 5.80 -18.21
CA MET A 1 12.23 4.71 -18.12
C MET A 1 11.06 5.07 -19.02
N ARG A 2 10.86 4.38 -20.15
CA ARG A 2 9.74 4.66 -21.06
C ARG A 2 8.47 4.10 -20.41
N LEU A 3 7.49 4.96 -20.15
CA LEU A 3 6.15 4.52 -19.79
C LEU A 3 5.56 3.72 -20.96
N LYS A 4 5.22 2.44 -20.71
CA LYS A 4 4.57 1.61 -21.71
C LYS A 4 3.12 2.04 -21.91
N PRO A 5 2.58 2.05 -23.14
CA PRO A 5 1.18 2.36 -23.37
C PRO A 5 0.29 1.29 -22.73
N VAL A 6 -0.81 1.74 -22.14
CA VAL A 6 -1.80 0.87 -21.53
C VAL A 6 -2.65 0.26 -22.62
N LEU A 7 -2.55 -1.04 -22.79
CA LEU A 7 -3.53 -1.80 -23.57
C LEU A 7 -4.79 -1.96 -22.71
N ALA A 8 -5.88 -1.37 -23.17
CA ALA A 8 -7.20 -1.63 -22.59
C ALA A 8 -7.58 -3.08 -22.92
N ALA A 9 -7.47 -3.96 -21.91
CA ALA A 9 -7.92 -5.34 -22.09
C ALA A 9 -9.44 -5.38 -22.26
N PRO A 10 -9.98 -6.15 -23.21
CA PRO A 10 -11.42 -6.21 -23.48
C PRO A 10 -12.27 -6.73 -22.30
N LEU A 11 -11.65 -7.38 -21.33
CA LEU A 11 -12.29 -7.83 -20.08
C LEU A 11 -12.83 -6.70 -19.17
N PHE A 12 -12.47 -5.45 -19.43
CA PHE A 12 -12.80 -4.31 -18.59
C PHE A 12 -13.63 -3.23 -19.30
N ALA A 13 -14.27 -3.60 -20.42
CA ALA A 13 -15.13 -2.70 -21.17
C ALA A 13 -16.22 -1.96 -20.34
N PRO A 14 -16.83 -2.54 -19.30
CA PRO A 14 -17.81 -1.84 -18.48
C PRO A 14 -17.24 -0.66 -17.67
N TRP A 15 -15.93 -0.62 -17.49
CA TRP A 15 -15.23 0.39 -16.67
C TRP A 15 -14.68 1.56 -17.50
N ASN A 16 -14.91 1.55 -18.82
CA ASN A 16 -14.45 2.59 -19.75
C ASN A 16 -15.12 3.96 -19.52
N CYS A 17 -16.18 4.04 -18.69
CA CYS A 17 -16.80 5.30 -18.33
C CYS A 17 -15.88 6.21 -17.49
N TRP A 18 -14.76 5.71 -16.99
CA TRP A 18 -13.79 6.46 -16.19
C TRP A 18 -12.58 6.94 -16.99
N GLY A 19 -12.62 6.82 -18.34
CA GLY A 19 -11.51 7.19 -19.23
C GLY A 19 -10.17 6.57 -18.83
N SER A 20 -9.55 5.81 -19.69
CA SER A 20 -8.20 5.21 -19.52
C SER A 20 -7.92 4.68 -18.13
N ILE A 21 -8.66 3.67 -17.68
CA ILE A 21 -8.36 3.01 -16.42
C ILE A 21 -7.09 2.20 -16.62
N ILE A 22 -6.04 2.76 -16.09
CA ILE A 22 -4.83 2.05 -15.80
C ILE A 22 -5.11 1.27 -14.51
N TRP A 23 -5.12 -0.03 -14.56
CA TRP A 23 -4.99 -0.83 -13.35
C TRP A 23 -3.59 -0.61 -12.81
N ILE A 24 -3.47 0.40 -11.94
CA ILE A 24 -2.16 0.85 -11.47
C ILE A 24 -1.65 -0.11 -10.42
N PHE A 25 -2.54 -0.73 -9.65
CA PHE A 25 -2.15 -1.45 -8.47
C PHE A 25 -3.09 -2.61 -8.12
N ILE A 26 -2.52 -3.81 -7.94
CA ILE A 26 -3.18 -4.93 -7.27
C ILE A 26 -2.41 -5.23 -5.98
N SER A 27 -3.14 -5.29 -4.87
CA SER A 27 -2.62 -5.70 -3.58
C SER A 27 -3.19 -7.05 -3.17
N PHE A 28 -2.33 -7.95 -2.74
CA PHE A 28 -2.73 -9.19 -2.08
C PHE A 28 -3.17 -8.84 -0.65
N HIS A 29 -4.48 -8.88 -0.41
CA HIS A 29 -5.12 -8.24 0.75
C HIS A 29 -4.74 -8.82 2.11
N GLN A 30 -4.52 -10.13 2.20
CA GLN A 30 -4.18 -10.81 3.47
C GLN A 30 -3.20 -11.96 3.23
N PRO A 31 -2.20 -12.16 4.10
CA PRO A 31 -1.21 -13.24 3.96
C PRO A 31 -1.76 -14.62 4.36
N VAL A 32 -2.90 -15.03 3.77
CA VAL A 32 -3.63 -16.25 4.11
C VAL A 32 -3.76 -17.17 2.90
N GLY A 33 -3.68 -18.46 3.10
CA GLY A 33 -3.80 -19.48 2.05
C GLY A 33 -2.53 -19.64 1.22
N ASP A 34 -2.66 -20.01 -0.05
CA ASP A 34 -1.53 -20.15 -0.97
C ASP A 34 -1.05 -18.77 -1.48
N VAL A 35 -0.38 -18.06 -0.60
CA VAL A 35 0.16 -16.71 -0.86
C VAL A 35 1.12 -16.71 -2.04
N PHE A 36 2.04 -17.69 -2.10
CA PHE A 36 3.05 -17.75 -3.16
C PHE A 36 2.45 -18.17 -4.52
N GLY A 37 1.43 -19.03 -4.52
CA GLY A 37 0.70 -19.38 -5.74
C GLY A 37 -0.06 -18.20 -6.32
N ALA A 38 -0.75 -17.47 -5.47
CA ALA A 38 -1.45 -16.24 -5.85
C ALA A 38 -0.46 -15.16 -6.34
N TRP A 39 0.69 -15.03 -5.67
CA TRP A 39 1.71 -14.07 -6.09
C TRP A 39 2.28 -14.39 -7.46
N ARG A 40 2.56 -15.66 -7.78
CA ARG A 40 3.00 -16.07 -9.13
C ARG A 40 2.00 -15.66 -10.22
N THR A 41 0.70 -15.71 -9.92
CA THR A 41 -0.33 -15.25 -10.85
C THR A 41 -0.26 -13.73 -11.04
N ILE A 42 -0.08 -12.97 -9.97
CA ILE A 42 0.10 -11.51 -10.01
C ILE A 42 1.36 -11.15 -10.81
N GLU A 43 2.47 -11.87 -10.59
CA GLU A 43 3.70 -11.70 -11.37
C GLU A 43 3.51 -11.95 -12.88
N ALA A 44 2.71 -12.96 -13.24
CA ALA A 44 2.39 -13.24 -14.64
C ALA A 44 1.64 -12.06 -15.27
N LEU A 45 0.59 -11.57 -14.61
CA LEU A 45 -0.17 -10.40 -15.06
C LEU A 45 0.69 -9.13 -15.18
N TYR A 46 1.63 -8.95 -14.25
CA TYR A 46 2.58 -7.83 -14.30
C TYR A 46 3.53 -7.93 -15.50
N ARG A 47 4.02 -9.15 -15.84
CA ARG A 47 4.88 -9.38 -17.01
C ARG A 47 4.13 -9.18 -18.32
N GLU A 48 2.84 -9.45 -18.36
CA GLU A 48 1.95 -9.20 -19.49
C GLU A 48 1.55 -7.73 -19.66
N ASP A 49 2.12 -6.83 -18.86
CA ASP A 49 1.80 -5.39 -18.83
C ASP A 49 0.33 -5.07 -18.51
N LEU A 50 -0.39 -6.02 -17.92
CA LEU A 50 -1.76 -5.81 -17.45
C LEU A 50 -1.81 -5.05 -16.11
N LEU A 51 -0.71 -5.04 -15.37
CA LEU A 51 -0.54 -4.32 -14.11
C LEU A 51 0.68 -3.41 -14.19
N ARG A 52 0.61 -2.24 -13.57
CA ARG A 52 1.74 -1.29 -13.48
C ARG A 52 2.50 -1.39 -12.18
N ALA A 53 1.81 -1.77 -11.12
CA ALA A 53 2.37 -1.96 -9.80
C ALA A 53 1.69 -3.12 -9.09
N VAL A 54 2.43 -3.79 -8.25
CA VAL A 54 1.98 -4.95 -7.48
C VAL A 54 2.42 -4.81 -6.03
N GLY A 55 1.55 -5.18 -5.11
CA GLY A 55 1.83 -5.07 -3.69
C GLY A 55 1.12 -6.11 -2.86
N VAL A 56 1.33 -5.99 -1.59
CA VAL A 56 0.74 -6.83 -0.57
C VAL A 56 0.10 -5.96 0.51
N SER A 57 -0.69 -6.56 1.38
CA SER A 57 -1.31 -5.87 2.51
C SER A 57 -1.22 -6.73 3.77
N ASN A 58 -0.97 -6.07 4.89
CA ASN A 58 -0.87 -6.69 6.21
C ASN A 58 0.21 -7.78 6.32
N PHE A 59 1.27 -7.67 5.54
CA PHE A 59 2.42 -8.57 5.67
C PHE A 59 3.32 -8.09 6.81
N SER A 60 3.57 -8.99 7.76
CA SER A 60 4.57 -8.80 8.81
C SER A 60 5.99 -8.77 8.23
N PRO A 61 6.98 -8.22 8.94
CA PRO A 61 8.35 -8.12 8.44
C PRO A 61 8.96 -9.44 7.95
N ASP A 62 8.73 -10.53 8.67
CA ASP A 62 9.19 -11.88 8.32
C ASP A 62 8.52 -12.40 7.04
N ARG A 63 7.19 -12.27 6.94
CA ARG A 63 6.43 -12.67 5.75
C ARG A 63 6.78 -11.82 4.53
N LEU A 64 7.04 -10.54 4.74
CA LEU A 64 7.47 -9.64 3.68
C LEU A 64 8.86 -9.99 3.16
N MET A 65 9.78 -10.36 4.07
CA MET A 65 11.11 -10.84 3.72
C MET A 65 11.04 -12.15 2.93
N ASP A 66 10.25 -13.13 3.39
CA ASP A 66 10.04 -14.40 2.67
C ASP A 66 9.49 -14.14 1.26
N MET A 67 8.52 -13.27 1.13
CA MET A 67 7.93 -12.90 -0.15
C MET A 67 8.98 -12.25 -1.06
N ALA A 68 9.74 -11.29 -0.54
CA ALA A 68 10.74 -10.57 -1.31
C ALA A 68 11.91 -11.46 -1.79
N LEU A 69 12.28 -12.47 -1.01
CA LEU A 69 13.35 -13.41 -1.35
C LEU A 69 12.89 -14.54 -2.29
N SER A 70 11.62 -14.95 -2.17
CA SER A 70 11.06 -16.09 -2.93
C SER A 70 10.42 -15.66 -4.26
N SER A 71 10.24 -14.37 -4.50
CA SER A 71 9.55 -13.83 -5.67
C SER A 71 10.54 -13.31 -6.71
N THR A 72 10.20 -13.47 -7.98
CA THR A 72 10.95 -12.87 -9.08
C THR A 72 10.69 -11.37 -9.17
N ILE A 73 9.44 -10.96 -8.92
CA ILE A 73 9.00 -9.58 -8.84
C ILE A 73 8.64 -9.31 -7.39
N ARG A 74 9.41 -8.46 -6.71
CA ARG A 74 9.14 -8.10 -5.33
C ARG A 74 7.90 -7.24 -5.21
N PRO A 75 7.15 -7.33 -4.10
CA PRO A 75 6.13 -6.34 -3.80
C PRO A 75 6.73 -4.93 -3.83
N GLN A 76 6.03 -4.00 -4.44
CA GLN A 76 6.45 -2.60 -4.50
C GLN A 76 5.85 -1.79 -3.35
N VAL A 77 4.71 -2.27 -2.82
CA VAL A 77 3.97 -1.63 -1.74
C VAL A 77 3.55 -2.70 -0.72
N ASN A 78 3.59 -2.36 0.55
CA ASN A 78 2.90 -3.09 1.60
C ASN A 78 1.95 -2.14 2.33
N GLN A 79 0.64 -2.37 2.16
CA GLN A 79 -0.38 -1.57 2.82
C GLN A 79 -0.64 -2.13 4.22
N VAL A 80 -0.33 -1.35 5.23
CA VAL A 80 -0.44 -1.73 6.65
C VAL A 80 -1.12 -0.63 7.45
N GLU A 81 -1.63 -0.96 8.64
CA GLU A 81 -2.15 0.06 9.53
C GLU A 81 -1.04 1.01 9.95
N ILE A 82 -1.16 2.30 9.60
CA ILE A 82 -0.25 3.33 10.08
C ILE A 82 -1.06 4.53 10.54
N ASN A 83 -0.90 4.87 11.81
CA ASN A 83 -1.50 6.06 12.42
C ASN A 83 -0.69 6.44 13.67
N PRO A 84 -0.97 7.55 14.34
CA PRO A 84 -0.24 7.97 15.53
C PRO A 84 -0.15 6.94 16.67
N PHE A 85 -1.09 5.98 16.73
CA PHE A 85 -1.13 4.92 17.73
C PHE A 85 -0.52 3.59 17.23
N CYS A 86 -0.36 3.45 15.92
CA CYS A 86 0.23 2.27 15.26
C CYS A 86 1.30 2.73 14.27
N GLN A 87 2.53 2.91 14.73
CA GLN A 87 3.60 3.54 13.97
C GLN A 87 4.48 2.57 13.16
N GLN A 88 4.21 1.28 13.22
CA GLN A 88 4.95 0.24 12.47
C GLN A 88 6.48 0.33 12.60
N LYS A 89 6.98 0.62 13.81
CA LYS A 89 8.41 0.91 14.06
C LYS A 89 9.34 -0.21 13.62
N ASP A 90 8.88 -1.46 13.70
CA ASP A 90 9.66 -2.63 13.29
C ASP A 90 9.52 -2.93 11.79
N ALA A 91 8.35 -2.67 11.22
CA ALA A 91 8.07 -2.99 9.82
C ALA A 91 8.64 -1.94 8.84
N LEU A 92 8.61 -0.66 9.18
CA LEU A 92 9.09 0.41 8.30
C LEU A 92 10.57 0.26 7.92
N PRO A 93 11.50 -0.04 8.84
CA PRO A 93 12.90 -0.27 8.49
C PRO A 93 13.11 -1.46 7.55
N VAL A 94 12.33 -2.54 7.73
CA VAL A 94 12.39 -3.72 6.86
C VAL A 94 11.87 -3.37 5.47
N MET A 95 10.73 -2.70 5.36
CA MET A 95 10.21 -2.22 4.07
C MET A 95 11.23 -1.33 3.35
N ALA A 96 11.83 -0.38 4.07
CA ALA A 96 12.86 0.50 3.50
C ALA A 96 14.07 -0.29 2.99
N SER A 97 14.56 -1.29 3.73
CA SER A 97 15.69 -2.13 3.32
C SER A 97 15.41 -2.97 2.06
N LEU A 98 14.14 -3.32 1.83
CA LEU A 98 13.68 -4.07 0.68
C LEU A 98 13.28 -3.20 -0.51
N GLY A 99 13.24 -1.87 -0.34
CA GLY A 99 12.74 -0.93 -1.34
C GLY A 99 11.22 -1.00 -1.54
N ILE A 100 10.49 -1.43 -0.50
CA ILE A 100 9.03 -1.56 -0.50
C ILE A 100 8.42 -0.32 0.15
N LEU A 101 7.48 0.32 -0.54
CA LEU A 101 6.82 1.52 -0.02
C LEU A 101 5.73 1.13 0.99
N PRO A 102 5.70 1.76 2.18
CA PRO A 102 4.57 1.63 3.07
C PRO A 102 3.38 2.44 2.55
N GLU A 103 2.20 1.87 2.62
CA GLU A 103 0.94 2.56 2.40
C GLU A 103 0.07 2.42 3.64
N ALA A 104 -0.45 3.54 4.13
CA ALA A 104 -1.25 3.55 5.35
C ALA A 104 -2.71 3.22 5.06
N TRP A 105 -3.26 2.16 5.67
CA TRP A 105 -4.69 2.09 5.88
C TRP A 105 -5.03 2.61 7.29
N ALA A 106 -6.24 3.10 7.48
CA ALA A 106 -6.72 3.75 8.71
C ALA A 106 -5.76 4.85 9.28
N PRO A 107 -5.29 5.82 8.48
CA PRO A 107 -4.37 6.86 8.96
C PRO A 107 -4.97 7.68 10.11
N PHE A 108 -6.29 7.76 10.19
CA PHE A 108 -7.03 8.42 11.27
C PHE A 108 -7.48 7.46 12.39
N ALA A 109 -6.93 6.24 12.48
CA ALA A 109 -7.31 5.23 13.46
C ALA A 109 -8.83 4.99 13.51
N GLU A 110 -9.53 5.11 12.37
CA GLU A 110 -11.00 5.05 12.25
C GLU A 110 -11.75 6.00 13.21
N GLY A 111 -11.12 7.11 13.59
CA GLY A 111 -11.67 8.06 14.57
C GLY A 111 -11.59 7.59 16.02
N ARG A 112 -10.97 6.44 16.29
CA ARG A 112 -10.84 5.87 17.64
C ARG A 112 -9.80 6.60 18.48
N ASN A 113 -9.76 6.24 19.76
CA ASN A 113 -8.76 6.71 20.75
C ASN A 113 -8.71 8.23 20.90
N GLY A 114 -9.80 8.95 20.60
CA GLY A 114 -9.85 10.40 20.72
C GLY A 114 -8.83 11.13 19.84
N LEU A 115 -8.48 10.58 18.69
CA LEU A 115 -7.45 11.13 17.78
C LEU A 115 -7.69 12.61 17.51
N PHE A 116 -8.91 12.98 17.14
CA PHE A 116 -9.24 14.37 16.78
C PHE A 116 -9.42 15.31 17.99
N SER A 117 -9.41 14.77 19.20
CA SER A 117 -9.42 15.55 20.46
C SER A 117 -8.12 15.42 21.25
N ASN A 118 -7.08 14.81 20.66
CA ASN A 118 -5.80 14.61 21.33
C ASN A 118 -5.08 15.95 21.51
N ALA A 119 -4.76 16.29 22.76
CA ALA A 119 -4.16 17.58 23.12
C ALA A 119 -2.76 17.79 22.50
N VAL A 120 -1.98 16.71 22.35
CA VAL A 120 -0.65 16.78 21.73
C VAL A 120 -0.79 17.12 20.25
N LEU A 121 -1.67 16.41 19.51
CA LEU A 121 -1.92 16.68 18.10
C LEU A 121 -2.52 18.06 17.89
N ALA A 122 -3.43 18.51 18.77
CA ALA A 122 -3.98 19.86 18.74
C ALA A 122 -2.89 20.94 18.93
N GLY A 123 -1.97 20.72 19.88
CA GLY A 123 -0.84 21.62 20.11
C GLY A 123 0.11 21.72 18.92
N ILE A 124 0.38 20.60 18.23
CA ILE A 124 1.17 20.59 17.00
C ILE A 124 0.42 21.31 15.88
N ALA A 125 -0.86 21.01 15.70
CA ALA A 125 -1.72 21.60 14.68
C ALA A 125 -1.75 23.14 14.80
N ALA A 126 -1.91 23.66 16.02
CA ALA A 126 -1.88 25.08 16.29
C ALA A 126 -0.53 25.74 15.91
N LYS A 127 0.60 25.09 16.21
CA LYS A 127 1.94 25.60 15.84
C LYS A 127 2.14 25.70 14.33
N HIS A 128 1.51 24.81 13.56
CA HIS A 128 1.67 24.76 12.11
C HIS A 128 0.50 25.39 11.34
N ASN A 129 -0.44 26.02 12.05
CA ASN A 129 -1.67 26.58 11.47
C ASN A 129 -2.40 25.55 10.58
N ALA A 130 -2.50 24.32 11.04
CA ALA A 130 -3.06 23.18 10.33
C ALA A 130 -4.15 22.50 11.18
N SER A 131 -4.95 21.68 10.55
CA SER A 131 -5.88 20.79 11.27
C SER A 131 -5.15 19.55 11.81
N ILE A 132 -5.73 18.89 12.81
CA ILE A 132 -5.21 17.60 13.30
C ILE A 132 -5.11 16.58 12.16
N ALA A 133 -6.09 16.55 11.25
CA ALA A 133 -6.05 15.66 10.09
C ALA A 133 -4.84 15.91 9.19
N GLN A 134 -4.51 17.17 8.92
CA GLN A 134 -3.31 17.51 8.12
C GLN A 134 -2.01 17.11 8.83
N ILE A 135 -1.93 17.27 10.15
CA ILE A 135 -0.76 16.84 10.93
C ILE A 135 -0.58 15.31 10.90
N VAL A 136 -1.68 14.57 10.93
CA VAL A 136 -1.63 13.10 10.89
C VAL A 136 -1.19 12.58 9.53
N LEU A 137 -1.47 13.32 8.45
CA LEU A 137 -1.13 12.92 7.08
C LEU A 137 0.24 13.44 6.60
N ALA A 138 0.89 14.30 7.37
CA ALA A 138 2.21 14.86 7.07
C ALA A 138 3.35 13.96 7.53
#